data_ecee7ba1b944c10b287509bf067bd4bd
#
_entry.id   ecee7ba1b944c10b287509bf067bd4bd
#
_cell.length_a   1.000
_cell.length_b   1.000
_cell.length_c   1.000
_cell.angle_alpha   90.00
_cell.angle_beta   90.00
_cell.angle_gamma   90.00
#
_symmetry.space_group_name_H-M   'P 1'
#
loop_
_entity.id
_entity.type
_entity.pdbx_description
1 polymer ?
#
loop_
_entity_poly.entity_id
_entity_poly.type
_entity_poly.pdbx_seq_one_letter_code
_entity_poly.pdbx_strand_id
1 'polypeptide(L)'
;ELVPYIDANFKTIAKKDSRAMAGLSMGGMETRNITLARPEVFGYYGLLSGGTYSPEDIKDPSQVKGIFISCGSKEGPDRIMQAAEALKAAGFNAKGYVSPGTGHEFLTWRRSLREMAPMLFQK
;
A
#
# COMPACT_ATOMS: atom_id res chain seq x y z
N GLU A 1 1.08 19.26 6.15
CA GLU A 1 0.40 20.47 5.65
C GLU A 1 -0.76 20.12 4.72
N LEU A 2 -0.56 19.22 3.74
CA LEU A 2 -1.61 18.87 2.77
C LEU A 2 -2.83 18.22 3.43
N VAL A 3 -2.63 17.21 4.28
CA VAL A 3 -3.75 16.48 4.90
C VAL A 3 -4.63 17.42 5.74
N PRO A 4 -4.09 18.24 6.67
CA PRO A 4 -4.92 19.19 7.41
C PRO A 4 -5.63 20.20 6.50
N TYR A 5 -4.98 20.67 5.44
CA TYR A 5 -5.59 21.61 4.50
C TYR A 5 -6.80 20.99 3.78
N ILE A 6 -6.64 19.76 3.28
CA ILE A 6 -7.72 19.04 2.58
C ILE A 6 -8.88 18.76 3.54
N ASP A 7 -8.59 18.30 4.75
CA ASP A 7 -9.63 18.03 5.75
C ASP A 7 -10.40 19.29 6.17
N ALA A 8 -9.74 20.45 6.17
CA ALA A 8 -10.37 21.73 6.53
C ALA A 8 -11.21 22.34 5.39
N ASN A 9 -10.87 22.06 4.12
CA ASN A 9 -11.44 22.75 2.96
C ASN A 9 -12.33 21.87 2.08
N PHE A 10 -12.31 20.55 2.27
CA PHE A 10 -13.07 19.59 1.47
C PHE A 10 -13.88 18.66 2.38
N LYS A 11 -14.91 18.06 1.81
CA LYS A 11 -15.77 17.12 2.51
C LYS A 11 -15.06 15.76 2.62
N THR A 12 -14.33 15.58 3.71
CA THR A 12 -13.58 14.35 4.00
C THR A 12 -14.03 13.69 5.30
N ILE A 13 -13.62 12.45 5.52
CA ILE A 13 -13.67 11.82 6.83
C ILE A 13 -12.25 11.94 7.42
N ALA A 14 -12.07 12.90 8.33
CA ALA A 14 -10.77 13.27 8.89
C ALA A 14 -10.28 12.26 9.95
N LYS A 15 -10.16 10.98 9.53
CA LYS A 15 -9.70 9.89 10.37
C LYS A 15 -8.65 9.06 9.63
N LYS A 16 -7.64 8.60 10.36
CA LYS A 16 -6.57 7.73 9.86
C LYS A 16 -7.12 6.52 9.08
N ASP A 17 -8.11 5.82 9.63
CA ASP A 17 -8.69 4.61 9.04
C ASP A 17 -9.53 4.88 7.78
N SER A 18 -9.76 6.16 7.47
CA SER A 18 -10.42 6.61 6.25
C SER A 18 -9.45 7.24 5.27
N ARG A 19 -8.14 7.05 5.47
CA ARG A 19 -7.10 7.54 4.57
C ARG A 19 -6.23 6.38 4.08
N ALA A 20 -5.91 6.41 2.81
CA ALA A 20 -4.96 5.49 2.19
C ALA A 20 -3.84 6.29 1.52
N MET A 21 -2.64 5.75 1.52
CA MET A 21 -1.53 6.26 0.73
C MET A 21 -1.00 5.16 -0.18
N ALA A 22 -0.89 5.46 -1.44
CA ALA A 22 -0.36 4.53 -2.43
C ALA A 22 0.52 5.27 -3.43
N GLY A 23 1.47 4.56 -3.99
CA GLY A 23 2.34 5.11 -5.02
C GLY A 23 2.88 4.02 -5.94
N LEU A 24 3.20 4.42 -7.16
CA LEU A 24 3.81 3.53 -8.15
C LEU A 24 5.29 3.90 -8.33
N SER A 25 6.11 2.89 -8.62
CA SER A 25 7.54 3.07 -8.89
C SER A 25 8.23 3.84 -7.74
N MET A 26 8.87 4.95 -8.02
CA MET A 26 9.48 5.81 -7.00
C MET A 26 8.45 6.33 -5.97
N GLY A 27 7.23 6.62 -6.41
CA GLY A 27 6.12 6.98 -5.52
C GLY A 27 5.77 5.89 -4.51
N GLY A 28 6.02 4.62 -4.83
CA GLY A 28 5.92 3.52 -3.87
C GLY A 28 6.98 3.60 -2.79
N MET A 29 8.22 3.91 -3.15
CA MET A 29 9.30 4.12 -2.18
C MET A 29 9.00 5.29 -1.26
N GLU A 30 8.49 6.39 -1.80
CA GLU A 30 8.06 7.56 -1.02
C GLU A 30 6.91 7.19 -0.07
N THR A 31 5.92 6.46 -0.57
CA THR A 31 4.79 5.96 0.24
C THR A 31 5.31 5.12 1.40
N ARG A 32 6.23 4.20 1.15
CA ARG A 32 6.82 3.38 2.19
C ARG A 32 7.50 4.24 3.26
N ASN A 33 8.34 5.17 2.86
CA ASN A 33 9.06 6.03 3.79
C ASN A 33 8.12 6.90 4.63
N ILE A 34 7.11 7.49 4.00
CA ILE A 34 6.15 8.36 4.70
C ILE A 34 5.28 7.57 5.67
N THR A 35 4.75 6.42 5.26
CA THR A 35 3.89 5.61 6.12
C THR A 35 4.63 5.02 7.31
N LEU A 36 5.89 4.66 7.15
CA LEU A 36 6.73 4.18 8.25
C LEU A 36 7.14 5.30 9.21
N ALA A 37 7.38 6.51 8.68
CA ALA A 37 7.74 7.67 9.50
C ALA A 37 6.54 8.28 10.24
N ARG A 38 5.33 8.19 9.66
CA ARG A 38 4.11 8.82 10.18
C ARG A 38 2.94 7.82 10.19
N PRO A 39 3.02 6.74 10.97
CA PRO A 39 2.01 5.68 10.99
C PRO A 39 0.63 6.15 11.48
N GLU A 40 0.57 7.30 12.13
CA GLU A 40 -0.66 7.88 12.65
C GLU A 40 -1.52 8.60 11.59
N VAL A 41 -1.02 8.74 10.36
CA VAL A 41 -1.71 9.54 9.32
C VAL A 41 -2.60 8.69 8.42
N PHE A 42 -2.12 7.52 7.99
CA PHE A 42 -2.81 6.67 7.02
C PHE A 42 -3.06 5.28 7.60
N GLY A 43 -4.22 4.70 7.30
CA GLY A 43 -4.59 3.35 7.72
C GLY A 43 -4.32 2.27 6.67
N TYR A 44 -4.23 2.64 5.39
CA TYR A 44 -4.02 1.73 4.29
C TYR A 44 -2.81 2.15 3.47
N TYR A 45 -1.99 1.17 3.09
CA TYR A 45 -0.75 1.38 2.35
C TYR A 45 -0.75 0.59 1.05
N GLY A 46 -0.33 1.22 -0.05
CA GLY A 46 -0.22 0.55 -1.35
C GLY A 46 1.12 0.84 -2.03
N LEU A 47 1.86 -0.23 -2.37
CA LEU A 47 3.12 -0.13 -3.12
C LEU A 47 2.97 -0.85 -4.45
N LEU A 48 2.96 -0.10 -5.55
CA LEU A 48 2.78 -0.61 -6.90
C LEU A 48 4.13 -0.52 -7.63
N SER A 49 4.78 -1.67 -7.83
CA SER A 49 6.15 -1.73 -8.38
C SER A 49 7.12 -0.80 -7.65
N GLY A 50 6.96 -0.67 -6.34
CA GLY A 50 7.69 0.33 -5.54
C GLY A 50 8.27 -0.20 -4.24
N GLY A 51 8.54 -1.48 -4.17
CA GLY A 51 9.13 -2.11 -3.01
C GLY A 51 8.15 -2.93 -2.18
N THR A 52 8.55 -3.22 -0.96
CA THR A 52 7.78 -4.05 -0.02
C THR A 52 7.88 -3.50 1.39
N TYR A 53 7.03 -4.03 2.27
CA TYR A 53 7.22 -3.94 3.72
C TYR A 53 7.61 -5.33 4.25
N SER A 54 8.38 -5.35 5.33
CA SER A 54 8.51 -6.54 6.17
C SER A 54 7.75 -6.33 7.48
N PRO A 55 7.35 -7.40 8.18
CA PRO A 55 6.67 -7.25 9.48
C PRO A 55 7.44 -6.40 10.48
N GLU A 56 8.77 -6.49 10.47
CA GLU A 56 9.66 -5.75 11.37
C GLU A 56 9.69 -4.24 11.10
N ASP A 57 9.34 -3.82 9.89
CA ASP A 57 9.29 -2.39 9.53
C ASP A 57 8.16 -1.67 10.30
N ILE A 58 7.12 -2.39 10.70
CA ILE A 58 5.92 -1.82 11.30
C ILE A 58 5.94 -2.06 12.79
N LYS A 59 6.21 -1.00 13.54
CA LYS A 59 6.39 -1.07 15.01
C LYS A 59 5.11 -1.40 15.75
N ASP A 60 3.97 -0.90 15.26
CA ASP A 60 2.65 -1.13 15.86
C ASP A 60 1.67 -1.63 14.79
N PRO A 61 1.46 -2.96 14.68
CA PRO A 61 0.54 -3.54 13.70
C PRO A 61 -0.90 -3.03 13.80
N SER A 62 -1.33 -2.61 14.97
CA SER A 62 -2.69 -2.10 15.19
C SER A 62 -2.96 -0.79 14.43
N GLN A 63 -1.91 -0.07 14.04
CA GLN A 63 -2.00 1.17 13.28
C GLN A 63 -2.33 0.94 11.80
N VAL A 64 -2.19 -0.28 11.30
CA VAL A 64 -2.35 -0.59 9.87
C VAL A 64 -3.59 -1.44 9.63
N LYS A 65 -4.51 -0.94 8.81
CA LYS A 65 -5.75 -1.63 8.43
C LYS A 65 -5.60 -2.52 7.20
N GLY A 66 -4.69 -2.18 6.30
CA GLY A 66 -4.45 -2.98 5.12
C GLY A 66 -3.17 -2.57 4.40
N ILE A 67 -2.51 -3.57 3.82
CA ILE A 67 -1.30 -3.39 3.02
C ILE A 67 -1.49 -4.09 1.68
N PHE A 68 -1.27 -3.36 0.59
CA PHE A 68 -1.27 -3.90 -0.76
C PHE A 68 0.11 -3.71 -1.38
N ILE A 69 0.68 -4.80 -1.93
CA ILE A 69 1.94 -4.74 -2.66
C ILE A 69 1.80 -5.49 -3.98
N SER A 70 2.34 -4.92 -5.05
CA SER A 70 2.19 -5.51 -6.38
C SER A 70 3.36 -5.21 -7.29
N CYS A 71 3.46 -5.99 -8.35
CA CYS A 71 4.34 -5.74 -9.49
C CYS A 71 3.84 -6.48 -10.75
N GLY A 72 4.50 -6.26 -11.87
CA GLY A 72 4.31 -7.07 -13.08
C GLY A 72 5.09 -8.39 -12.98
N SER A 73 4.61 -9.42 -13.67
CA SER A 73 5.28 -10.73 -13.68
C SER A 73 6.70 -10.70 -14.27
N LYS A 74 7.01 -9.65 -15.05
CA LYS A 74 8.34 -9.45 -15.63
C LYS A 74 9.28 -8.63 -14.74
N GLU A 75 8.83 -8.25 -13.54
CA GLU A 75 9.60 -7.44 -12.58
C GLU A 75 10.21 -8.25 -11.43
N GLY A 76 10.28 -9.58 -11.55
CA GLY A 76 10.78 -10.44 -10.46
C GLY A 76 9.79 -10.56 -9.31
N PRO A 77 8.64 -11.20 -9.52
CA PRO A 77 7.50 -11.17 -8.57
C PRO A 77 7.70 -11.96 -7.28
N ASP A 78 8.68 -12.85 -7.20
CA ASP A 78 8.87 -13.73 -6.04
C ASP A 78 9.04 -12.94 -4.75
N ARG A 79 9.81 -11.87 -4.79
CA ARG A 79 10.03 -10.99 -3.64
C ARG A 79 8.74 -10.36 -3.13
N ILE A 80 7.87 -9.96 -4.06
CA ILE A 80 6.56 -9.37 -3.72
C ILE A 80 5.66 -10.40 -3.04
N MET A 81 5.59 -11.58 -3.59
CA MET A 81 4.74 -12.65 -3.05
C MET A 81 5.24 -13.15 -1.71
N GLN A 82 6.55 -13.32 -1.55
CA GLN A 82 7.16 -13.70 -0.26
C GLN A 82 6.89 -12.65 0.81
N ALA A 83 7.01 -11.37 0.48
CA ALA A 83 6.71 -10.29 1.42
C ALA A 83 5.22 -10.26 1.83
N ALA A 84 4.31 -10.47 0.89
CA ALA A 84 2.88 -10.56 1.17
C ALA A 84 2.57 -11.72 2.13
N GLU A 85 3.14 -12.89 1.89
CA GLU A 85 2.95 -14.06 2.75
C GLU A 85 3.54 -13.83 4.16
N ALA A 86 4.71 -13.20 4.26
CA ALA A 86 5.32 -12.87 5.55
C ALA A 86 4.45 -11.90 6.35
N LEU A 87 3.86 -10.91 5.70
CA LEU A 87 2.94 -9.96 6.34
C LEU A 87 1.66 -10.67 6.81
N LYS A 88 1.08 -11.53 5.99
CA LYS A 88 -0.10 -12.33 6.37
C LYS A 88 0.20 -13.22 7.56
N ALA A 89 1.35 -13.91 7.56
CA ALA A 89 1.79 -14.78 8.65
C ALA A 89 1.98 -14.01 9.96
N ALA A 90 2.35 -12.73 9.89
CA ALA A 90 2.48 -11.85 11.04
C ALA A 90 1.14 -11.23 11.50
N GLY A 91 0.03 -11.57 10.84
CA GLY A 91 -1.31 -11.11 11.24
C GLY A 91 -1.81 -9.85 10.53
N PHE A 92 -1.07 -9.34 9.54
CA PHE A 92 -1.53 -8.18 8.78
C PHE A 92 -2.60 -8.56 7.74
N ASN A 93 -3.55 -7.65 7.50
CA ASN A 93 -4.43 -7.72 6.35
C ASN A 93 -3.64 -7.28 5.11
N ALA A 94 -2.93 -8.21 4.51
CA ALA A 94 -2.02 -7.95 3.39
C ALA A 94 -2.45 -8.69 2.14
N LYS A 95 -2.31 -8.04 0.98
CA LYS A 95 -2.56 -8.63 -0.32
C LYS A 95 -1.38 -8.36 -1.24
N GLY A 96 -0.82 -9.43 -1.82
CA GLY A 96 0.14 -9.37 -2.90
C GLY A 96 -0.54 -9.62 -4.24
N TYR A 97 -0.12 -8.89 -5.27
CA TYR A 97 -0.66 -9.08 -6.62
C TYR A 97 0.45 -9.02 -7.67
N VAL A 98 0.39 -9.96 -8.61
CA VAL A 98 1.31 -9.99 -9.75
C VAL A 98 0.49 -9.85 -11.03
N SER A 99 0.74 -8.80 -11.81
CA SER A 99 0.05 -8.57 -13.08
C SER A 99 0.64 -9.47 -14.16
N PRO A 100 -0.15 -10.42 -14.72
CA PRO A 100 0.40 -11.39 -15.68
C PRO A 100 0.84 -10.75 -17.00
N GLY A 101 2.04 -11.16 -17.49
CA GLY A 101 2.55 -10.76 -18.79
C GLY A 101 3.02 -9.31 -18.89
N THR A 102 3.11 -8.58 -17.78
CA THR A 102 3.46 -7.16 -17.78
C THR A 102 4.74 -6.87 -16.99
N GLY A 103 5.34 -5.72 -17.27
CA GLY A 103 6.53 -5.22 -16.60
C GLY A 103 6.25 -3.91 -15.87
N HIS A 104 7.25 -3.03 -15.84
CA HIS A 104 7.18 -1.71 -15.18
C HIS A 104 6.43 -0.73 -16.09
N GLU A 105 5.10 -0.81 -16.09
CA GLU A 105 4.24 -0.10 -17.06
C GLU A 105 2.83 0.18 -16.52
N PHE A 106 2.10 1.08 -17.18
CA PHE A 106 0.77 1.49 -16.74
C PHE A 106 -0.25 0.36 -16.67
N LEU A 107 -0.15 -0.64 -17.56
CA LEU A 107 -1.05 -1.79 -17.51
C LEU A 107 -0.94 -2.53 -16.18
N THR A 108 0.30 -2.72 -15.69
CA THR A 108 0.56 -3.28 -14.36
C THR A 108 -0.13 -2.46 -13.27
N TRP A 109 0.06 -1.15 -13.29
CA TRP A 109 -0.43 -0.27 -12.23
C TRP A 109 -1.94 -0.09 -12.28
N ARG A 110 -2.53 -0.02 -13.45
CA ARG A 110 -4.00 0.01 -13.63
C ARG A 110 -4.65 -1.25 -13.07
N ARG A 111 -4.10 -2.43 -13.37
CA ARG A 111 -4.57 -3.70 -12.82
C ARG A 111 -4.38 -3.77 -11.31
N SER A 112 -3.23 -3.32 -10.83
CA SER A 112 -2.93 -3.27 -9.39
C SER A 112 -3.92 -2.38 -8.65
N LEU A 113 -4.24 -1.20 -9.17
CA LEU A 113 -5.22 -0.32 -8.56
C LEU A 113 -6.61 -0.97 -8.49
N ARG A 114 -7.02 -1.67 -9.54
CA ARG A 114 -8.27 -2.44 -9.57
C ARG A 114 -8.32 -3.51 -8.48
N GLU A 115 -7.19 -4.18 -8.23
CA GLU A 115 -7.10 -5.21 -7.19
C GLU A 115 -7.01 -4.62 -5.77
N MET A 116 -6.43 -3.44 -5.64
CA MET A 116 -6.29 -2.75 -4.37
C MET A 116 -7.60 -2.10 -3.90
N ALA A 117 -8.34 -1.48 -4.80
CA ALA A 117 -9.50 -0.67 -4.46
C ALA A 117 -10.55 -1.40 -3.58
N PRO A 118 -10.89 -2.68 -3.83
CA PRO A 118 -11.89 -3.38 -3.01
C PRO A 118 -11.48 -3.62 -1.56
N MET A 119 -10.18 -3.57 -1.24
CA MET A 119 -9.74 -3.77 0.15
C MET A 119 -9.75 -2.49 0.98
N LEU A 120 -9.88 -1.33 0.33
CA LEU A 120 -9.84 -0.04 1.03
C LEU A 120 -11.16 0.24 1.76
N PHE A 121 -11.05 0.78 2.98
CA PHE A 121 -12.16 1.33 3.76
C PHE A 121 -13.31 0.34 4.03
N GLN A 122 -13.01 -0.93 4.09
CA GLN A 122 -14.01 -1.95 4.43
C GLN A 122 -14.41 -1.81 5.91
N LYS A 123 -15.70 -1.96 6.17
CA LYS A 123 -16.27 -1.92 7.51
C LYS A 123 -16.15 -3.27 8.22
#